data_18460ee49f5766a124463914398b3322
#
_entry.id   18460ee49f5766a124463914398b3322
#
_cell.length_a   1.000
_cell.length_b   1.000
_cell.length_c   1.000
_cell.angle_alpha   90.00
_cell.angle_beta   90.00
_cell.angle_gamma   90.00
#
_symmetry.space_group_name_H-M   'P 1'
#
loop_
_entity.id
_entity.type
_entity.pdbx_description
1 polymer ?
#
loop_
_entity_poly.entity_id
_entity_poly.type
_entity_poly.pdbx_seq_one_letter_code
_entity_poly.pdbx_strand_id
1 'polypeptide(L)'
;MDVIEFQILYTLQELRTPLVDGLMVFITSLGDHGWFWILMGVLLFSFPRTRILGGCMLTSIAAGFLLGNVMLKNIAARQRPCWLDPSVELLVPVPKDFSFPSGHSLVSFEGAVCIFLFNRKWGIPALMLAVLTAFSRLYLFVHFPTDVLAGIVMGTVIAWSVVRTAKRQMEKTDRMSGKP
;
A
#
# COMPACT_ATOMS: atom_id res chain seq x y z
N MET A 1 -19.63 -14.96 -0.65
CA MET A 1 -18.58 -14.06 -1.14
C MET A 1 -17.27 -14.80 -1.29
N ASP A 2 -16.93 -15.67 -0.35
CA ASP A 2 -15.63 -16.37 -0.35
C ASP A 2 -15.39 -17.31 -1.55
N VAL A 3 -16.43 -17.92 -2.13
CA VAL A 3 -16.27 -18.87 -3.28
C VAL A 3 -15.64 -18.18 -4.51
N ILE A 4 -16.13 -16.99 -4.88
CA ILE A 4 -15.60 -16.24 -6.04
C ILE A 4 -14.18 -15.76 -5.76
N GLU A 5 -13.90 -15.30 -4.55
CA GLU A 5 -12.56 -14.83 -4.17
C GLU A 5 -11.55 -15.98 -4.22
N PHE A 6 -11.91 -17.18 -3.72
CA PHE A 6 -11.06 -18.35 -3.83
C PHE A 6 -10.85 -18.80 -5.29
N GLN A 7 -11.88 -18.75 -6.12
CA GLN A 7 -11.73 -19.07 -7.56
C GLN A 7 -10.70 -18.16 -8.24
N ILE A 8 -10.76 -16.84 -7.94
CA ILE A 8 -9.75 -15.89 -8.45
C ILE A 8 -8.35 -16.28 -7.95
N LEU A 9 -8.21 -16.59 -6.67
CA LEU A 9 -6.91 -16.93 -6.09
C LEU A 9 -6.36 -18.25 -6.67
N TYR A 10 -7.19 -19.29 -6.85
CA TYR A 10 -6.77 -20.54 -7.46
C TYR A 10 -6.36 -20.35 -8.93
N THR A 11 -7.11 -19.57 -9.70
CA THR A 11 -6.72 -19.25 -11.08
C THR A 11 -5.33 -18.57 -11.13
N LEU A 12 -5.02 -17.71 -10.14
CA LEU A 12 -3.68 -17.11 -10.05
C LEU A 12 -2.58 -18.13 -9.70
N GLN A 13 -2.91 -19.20 -8.97
CA GLN A 13 -1.92 -20.27 -8.71
C GLN A 13 -1.54 -21.04 -9.99
N GLU A 14 -2.44 -21.13 -10.99
CA GLU A 14 -2.14 -21.76 -12.28
C GLU A 14 -1.11 -20.98 -13.11
N LEU A 15 -0.92 -19.69 -12.81
CA LEU A 15 0.07 -18.82 -13.48
C LEU A 15 1.47 -18.93 -12.89
N ARG A 16 1.68 -19.78 -11.89
CA ARG A 16 2.97 -19.91 -11.19
C ARG A 16 4.05 -20.50 -12.09
N THR A 17 5.16 -19.80 -12.14
CA THR A 17 6.41 -20.27 -12.75
C THR A 17 7.57 -19.76 -11.90
N PRO A 18 8.74 -20.43 -11.89
CA PRO A 18 9.87 -19.99 -11.06
C PRO A 18 10.30 -18.54 -11.27
N LEU A 19 10.17 -18.02 -12.50
CA LEU A 19 10.49 -16.63 -12.82
C LEU A 19 9.47 -15.66 -12.20
N VAL A 20 8.17 -15.93 -12.38
CA VAL A 20 7.11 -15.09 -11.84
C VAL A 20 7.07 -15.17 -10.32
N ASP A 21 7.30 -16.35 -9.75
CA ASP A 21 7.39 -16.56 -8.30
C ASP A 21 8.49 -15.69 -7.68
N GLY A 22 9.70 -15.73 -8.25
CA GLY A 22 10.82 -14.90 -7.80
C GLY A 22 10.53 -13.41 -7.92
N LEU A 23 9.90 -12.99 -9.03
CA LEU A 23 9.50 -11.59 -9.23
C LEU A 23 8.46 -11.13 -8.20
N MET A 24 7.43 -11.94 -7.94
CA MET A 24 6.37 -11.60 -6.98
C MET A 24 6.87 -11.56 -5.54
N VAL A 25 7.78 -12.47 -5.17
CA VAL A 25 8.46 -12.45 -3.87
C VAL A 25 9.34 -11.22 -3.73
N PHE A 26 10.10 -10.85 -4.76
CA PHE A 26 10.90 -9.62 -4.73
C PHE A 26 10.02 -8.37 -4.60
N ILE A 27 8.97 -8.24 -5.42
CA ILE A 27 8.07 -7.08 -5.39
C ILE A 27 7.38 -6.96 -4.03
N THR A 28 6.86 -8.08 -3.49
CA THR A 28 6.19 -8.04 -2.19
C THR A 28 7.13 -7.63 -1.06
N SER A 29 8.41 -8.01 -1.11
CA SER A 29 9.39 -7.65 -0.07
C SER A 29 9.59 -6.14 0.07
N LEU A 30 9.37 -5.36 -0.98
CA LEU A 30 9.40 -3.90 -0.91
C LEU A 30 8.25 -3.33 -0.05
N GLY A 31 7.16 -4.07 0.10
CA GLY A 31 6.02 -3.69 0.94
C GLY A 31 6.13 -4.18 2.39
N ASP A 32 7.09 -5.04 2.72
CA ASP A 32 7.23 -5.61 4.05
C ASP A 32 7.45 -4.50 5.10
N HIS A 33 6.56 -4.42 6.08
CA HIS A 33 6.56 -3.36 7.10
C HIS A 33 6.59 -1.92 6.51
N GLY A 34 6.36 -1.78 5.20
CA GLY A 34 6.39 -0.48 4.51
C GLY A 34 7.79 0.14 4.36
N TRP A 35 8.87 -0.61 4.61
CA TRP A 35 10.24 -0.09 4.72
C TRP A 35 10.67 0.74 3.51
N PHE A 36 10.35 0.30 2.28
CA PHE A 36 10.71 1.01 1.05
C PHE A 36 10.05 2.40 1.00
N TRP A 37 8.75 2.46 1.28
CA TRP A 37 7.99 3.72 1.25
C TRP A 37 8.35 4.65 2.40
N ILE A 38 8.66 4.10 3.58
CA ILE A 38 9.14 4.87 4.72
C ILE A 38 10.51 5.46 4.40
N LEU A 39 11.45 4.66 3.89
CA LEU A 39 12.78 5.13 3.49
C LEU A 39 12.67 6.22 2.42
N MET A 40 11.85 6.03 1.39
CA MET A 40 11.59 7.03 0.37
C MET A 40 11.02 8.33 0.99
N GLY A 41 10.06 8.22 1.90
CA GLY A 41 9.49 9.36 2.61
C GLY A 41 10.54 10.13 3.42
N VAL A 42 11.39 9.42 4.16
CA VAL A 42 12.50 10.01 4.93
C VAL A 42 13.51 10.71 4.02
N LEU A 43 13.93 10.05 2.92
CA LEU A 43 14.84 10.65 1.95
C LEU A 43 14.24 11.93 1.33
N LEU A 44 12.99 11.89 0.88
CA LEU A 44 12.33 13.07 0.32
C LEU A 44 12.14 14.18 1.37
N PHE A 45 11.89 13.84 2.63
CA PHE A 45 11.78 14.79 3.73
C PHE A 45 13.10 15.52 4.04
N SER A 46 14.23 14.85 3.83
CA SER A 46 15.56 15.38 4.12
C SER A 46 16.00 16.51 3.15
N PHE A 47 15.39 16.58 1.95
CA PHE A 47 15.73 17.61 0.97
C PHE A 47 14.74 18.78 0.99
N PRO A 48 15.18 20.04 1.04
CA PRO A 48 14.29 21.20 1.12
C PRO A 48 13.22 21.26 0.01
N ARG A 49 13.58 20.87 -1.22
CA ARG A 49 12.68 20.90 -2.39
C ARG A 49 11.56 19.87 -2.33
N THR A 50 11.74 18.77 -1.65
CA THR A 50 10.78 17.64 -1.58
C THR A 50 10.27 17.39 -0.15
N ARG A 51 10.68 18.20 0.82
CA ARG A 51 10.34 18.03 2.24
C ARG A 51 8.83 17.87 2.49
N ILE A 52 8.02 18.68 1.81
CA ILE A 52 6.56 18.64 1.99
C ILE A 52 6.00 17.31 1.47
N LEU A 53 6.48 16.84 0.31
CA LEU A 53 6.09 15.53 -0.21
C LEU A 53 6.49 14.40 0.76
N GLY A 54 7.74 14.41 1.24
CA GLY A 54 8.21 13.42 2.23
C GLY A 54 7.39 13.44 3.51
N GLY A 55 7.08 14.65 4.02
CA GLY A 55 6.20 14.82 5.18
C GLY A 55 4.79 14.26 4.95
N CYS A 56 4.19 14.53 3.79
CA CYS A 56 2.89 13.97 3.42
C CYS A 56 2.93 12.43 3.36
N MET A 57 3.98 11.84 2.76
CA MET A 57 4.14 10.39 2.71
C MET A 57 4.21 9.78 4.11
N LEU A 58 5.09 10.29 4.96
CA LEU A 58 5.25 9.76 6.32
C LEU A 58 3.98 9.91 7.16
N THR A 59 3.29 11.05 7.03
CA THR A 59 2.01 11.28 7.72
C THR A 59 0.93 10.32 7.23
N SER A 60 0.85 10.09 5.90
CA SER A 60 -0.12 9.15 5.33
C SER A 60 0.14 7.73 5.83
N ILE A 61 1.40 7.27 5.78
CA ILE A 61 1.81 5.93 6.22
C ILE A 61 1.50 5.73 7.72
N ALA A 62 1.77 6.73 8.55
CA ALA A 62 1.45 6.66 9.97
C ALA A 62 -0.07 6.60 10.22
N ALA A 63 -0.86 7.40 9.49
CA ALA A 63 -2.31 7.38 9.59
C ALA A 63 -2.91 6.04 9.12
N GLY A 64 -2.43 5.51 7.99
CA GLY A 64 -2.88 4.22 7.47
C GLY A 64 -2.47 3.05 8.35
N PHE A 65 -1.28 3.09 8.95
CA PHE A 65 -0.87 2.10 9.93
C PHE A 65 -1.84 2.06 11.13
N LEU A 66 -2.18 3.21 11.70
CA LEU A 66 -3.09 3.29 12.83
C LEU A 66 -4.51 2.84 12.45
N LEU A 67 -5.06 3.38 11.36
CA LEU A 67 -6.43 3.09 10.95
C LEU A 67 -6.57 1.67 10.37
N GLY A 68 -5.66 1.25 9.51
CA GLY A 68 -5.71 -0.04 8.82
C GLY A 68 -5.19 -1.18 9.69
N ASN A 69 -3.92 -1.10 10.10
CA ASN A 69 -3.27 -2.24 10.76
C ASN A 69 -3.60 -2.35 12.25
N VAL A 70 -3.76 -1.23 12.98
CA VAL A 70 -4.06 -1.28 14.41
C VAL A 70 -5.56 -1.38 14.66
N MET A 71 -6.39 -0.56 13.99
CA MET A 71 -7.82 -0.53 14.27
C MET A 71 -8.60 -1.55 13.43
N LEU A 72 -8.69 -1.34 12.12
CA LEU A 72 -9.58 -2.12 11.25
C LEU A 72 -9.20 -3.60 11.18
N LYS A 73 -7.92 -3.92 11.17
CA LYS A 73 -7.46 -5.30 11.12
C LYS A 73 -7.94 -6.11 12.31
N ASN A 74 -7.91 -5.55 13.51
CA ASN A 74 -8.39 -6.21 14.72
C ASN A 74 -9.91 -6.22 14.86
N ILE A 75 -10.60 -5.20 14.34
CA ILE A 75 -12.07 -5.14 14.34
C ILE A 75 -12.66 -6.15 13.36
N ALA A 76 -12.14 -6.19 12.13
CA ALA A 76 -12.62 -7.11 11.10
C ALA A 76 -12.24 -8.56 11.38
N ALA A 77 -11.09 -8.80 12.00
CA ALA A 77 -10.55 -10.11 12.39
C ALA A 77 -10.71 -11.20 11.30
N ARG A 78 -10.59 -10.79 10.01
CA ARG A 78 -10.79 -11.68 8.86
C ARG A 78 -9.65 -12.68 8.76
N GLN A 79 -9.96 -13.97 8.67
CA GLN A 79 -8.99 -15.00 8.42
C GLN A 79 -8.38 -14.85 7.01
N ARG A 80 -7.13 -15.30 6.85
CA ARG A 80 -6.44 -15.26 5.56
C ARG A 80 -6.80 -16.47 4.69
N PRO A 81 -6.74 -16.34 3.35
CA PRO A 81 -6.96 -17.49 2.46
C PRO A 81 -6.01 -18.65 2.79
N CYS A 82 -4.74 -18.40 3.06
CA CYS A 82 -3.76 -19.40 3.42
C CYS A 82 -3.98 -20.07 4.80
N TRP A 83 -4.81 -19.49 5.68
CA TRP A 83 -5.21 -20.13 6.92
C TRP A 83 -6.42 -21.05 6.72
N LEU A 84 -7.30 -20.68 5.78
CA LEU A 84 -8.52 -21.43 5.44
C LEU A 84 -8.21 -22.62 4.53
N ASP A 85 -7.23 -22.46 3.64
CA ASP A 85 -6.74 -23.54 2.80
C ASP A 85 -5.21 -23.67 2.90
N PRO A 86 -4.73 -24.48 3.85
CA PRO A 86 -3.30 -24.72 4.04
C PRO A 86 -2.70 -25.71 3.01
N SER A 87 -3.48 -26.24 2.07
CA SER A 87 -2.99 -27.12 1.02
C SER A 87 -2.17 -26.39 -0.05
N VAL A 88 -2.35 -25.06 -0.16
CA VAL A 88 -1.59 -24.22 -1.10
C VAL A 88 -0.21 -23.92 -0.52
N GLU A 89 0.83 -24.37 -1.23
CA GLU A 89 2.22 -24.07 -0.85
C GLU A 89 2.53 -22.58 -1.01
N LEU A 90 2.89 -21.92 0.09
CA LEU A 90 3.22 -20.50 0.10
C LEU A 90 4.69 -20.25 -0.27
N LEU A 91 4.92 -19.19 -1.02
CA LEU A 91 6.27 -18.71 -1.39
C LEU A 91 6.86 -17.73 -0.35
N VAL A 92 6.07 -17.35 0.65
CA VAL A 92 6.44 -16.42 1.73
C VAL A 92 6.02 -17.02 3.08
N PRO A 93 6.64 -16.61 4.18
CA PRO A 93 6.22 -17.06 5.51
C PRO A 93 4.74 -16.78 5.76
N VAL A 94 4.06 -17.71 6.44
CA VAL A 94 2.65 -17.57 6.81
C VAL A 94 2.48 -16.32 7.70
N PRO A 95 1.69 -15.32 7.25
CA PRO A 95 1.47 -14.14 8.07
C PRO A 95 0.69 -14.47 9.34
N LYS A 96 1.03 -13.81 10.44
CA LYS A 96 0.44 -14.07 11.77
C LYS A 96 -0.71 -13.11 12.13
N ASP A 97 -0.92 -12.08 11.34
CA ASP A 97 -1.95 -11.06 11.52
C ASP A 97 -3.15 -11.30 10.61
N PHE A 98 -4.30 -10.68 10.91
CA PHE A 98 -5.53 -10.81 10.14
C PHE A 98 -5.41 -10.28 8.71
N SER A 99 -6.35 -10.70 7.83
CA SER A 99 -6.29 -10.44 6.40
C SER A 99 -6.71 -9.02 6.00
N PHE A 100 -7.80 -8.51 6.56
CA PHE A 100 -8.42 -7.24 6.13
C PHE A 100 -8.01 -6.05 7.02
N PRO A 101 -7.67 -4.91 6.42
CA PRO A 101 -7.29 -4.70 5.02
C PRO A 101 -5.85 -5.13 4.72
N SER A 102 -5.47 -5.20 3.41
CA SER A 102 -4.10 -5.50 3.01
C SER A 102 -3.16 -4.34 3.33
N GLY A 103 -2.25 -4.54 4.29
CA GLY A 103 -1.28 -3.52 4.70
C GLY A 103 -0.27 -3.16 3.60
N HIS A 104 0.17 -4.13 2.79
CA HIS A 104 1.05 -3.91 1.64
C HIS A 104 0.40 -3.01 0.59
N SER A 105 -0.87 -3.27 0.26
CA SER A 105 -1.63 -2.44 -0.68
C SER A 105 -1.83 -1.03 -0.12
N LEU A 106 -2.19 -0.93 1.16
CA LEU A 106 -2.41 0.33 1.86
C LEU A 106 -1.17 1.24 1.78
N VAL A 107 -0.03 0.77 2.30
CA VAL A 107 1.20 1.57 2.36
C VAL A 107 1.73 1.92 0.97
N SER A 108 1.61 1.01 0.00
CA SER A 108 2.09 1.26 -1.36
C SER A 108 1.27 2.34 -2.06
N PHE A 109 -0.05 2.33 -1.89
CA PHE A 109 -0.89 3.37 -2.47
C PHE A 109 -0.76 4.71 -1.73
N GLU A 110 -0.50 4.71 -0.43
CA GLU A 110 -0.18 5.96 0.30
C GLU A 110 1.08 6.63 -0.26
N GLY A 111 2.17 5.87 -0.41
CA GLY A 111 3.41 6.40 -0.98
C GLY A 111 3.26 6.86 -2.42
N ALA A 112 2.72 6.00 -3.28
CA ALA A 112 2.60 6.25 -4.72
C ALA A 112 1.66 7.41 -5.03
N VAL A 113 0.50 7.52 -4.37
CA VAL A 113 -0.47 8.61 -4.57
C VAL A 113 0.11 9.94 -4.07
N CYS A 114 0.84 9.97 -2.95
CA CYS A 114 1.54 11.18 -2.53
C CYS A 114 2.49 11.67 -3.63
N ILE A 115 3.34 10.79 -4.19
CA ILE A 115 4.26 11.16 -5.28
C ILE A 115 3.48 11.65 -6.49
N PHE A 116 2.41 10.94 -6.90
CA PHE A 116 1.61 11.29 -8.06
C PHE A 116 0.95 12.67 -7.96
N LEU A 117 0.46 13.02 -6.79
CA LEU A 117 -0.20 14.31 -6.54
C LEU A 117 0.77 15.51 -6.54
N PHE A 118 2.07 15.27 -6.30
CA PHE A 118 3.12 16.28 -6.42
C PHE A 118 3.79 16.29 -7.78
N ASN A 119 4.03 15.11 -8.37
CA ASN A 119 4.71 14.98 -9.66
C ASN A 119 4.22 13.74 -10.42
N ARG A 120 3.41 13.96 -11.45
CA ARG A 120 2.83 12.88 -12.26
C ARG A 120 3.87 12.00 -12.95
N LYS A 121 5.00 12.59 -13.39
CA LYS A 121 6.07 11.86 -14.09
C LYS A 121 6.65 10.73 -13.21
N TRP A 122 6.93 11.04 -11.95
CA TRP A 122 7.42 10.06 -10.98
C TRP A 122 6.29 9.26 -10.30
N GLY A 123 5.10 9.83 -10.27
CA GLY A 123 3.92 9.17 -9.70
C GLY A 123 3.43 7.99 -10.52
N ILE A 124 3.53 8.02 -11.85
CA ILE A 124 3.10 6.90 -12.71
C ILE A 124 3.91 5.63 -12.40
N PRO A 125 5.26 5.62 -12.46
CA PRO A 125 6.03 4.43 -12.09
C PRO A 125 5.83 4.00 -10.63
N ALA A 126 5.63 4.96 -9.70
CA ALA A 126 5.30 4.64 -8.32
C ALA A 126 3.94 3.92 -8.19
N LEU A 127 2.92 4.36 -8.92
CA LEU A 127 1.61 3.68 -8.98
C LEU A 127 1.71 2.31 -9.63
N MET A 128 2.51 2.15 -10.67
CA MET A 128 2.75 0.83 -11.27
C MET A 128 3.36 -0.14 -10.25
N LEU A 129 4.35 0.31 -9.48
CA LEU A 129 4.93 -0.50 -8.40
C LEU A 129 3.89 -0.83 -7.32
N ALA A 130 3.05 0.13 -6.92
CA ALA A 130 1.98 -0.09 -5.94
C ALA A 130 0.96 -1.13 -6.43
N VAL A 131 0.57 -1.08 -7.71
CA VAL A 131 -0.32 -2.07 -8.33
C VAL A 131 0.33 -3.45 -8.35
N LEU A 132 1.61 -3.54 -8.74
CA LEU A 132 2.34 -4.81 -8.72
C LEU A 132 2.47 -5.38 -7.30
N THR A 133 2.73 -4.51 -6.30
CA THR A 133 2.75 -4.93 -4.90
C THR A 133 1.37 -5.44 -4.44
N ALA A 134 0.29 -4.74 -4.80
CA ALA A 134 -1.06 -5.17 -4.49
C ALA A 134 -1.41 -6.51 -5.15
N PHE A 135 -1.06 -6.67 -6.43
CA PHE A 135 -1.26 -7.92 -7.17
C PHE A 135 -0.46 -9.08 -6.57
N SER A 136 0.79 -8.84 -6.14
CA SER A 136 1.62 -9.88 -5.53
C SER A 136 0.94 -10.52 -4.31
N ARG A 137 0.10 -9.79 -3.57
CA ARG A 137 -0.60 -10.33 -2.39
C ARG A 137 -1.66 -11.37 -2.73
N LEU A 138 -2.31 -11.22 -3.90
CA LEU A 138 -3.23 -12.21 -4.44
C LEU A 138 -2.47 -13.43 -4.97
N TYR A 139 -1.44 -13.18 -5.75
CA TYR A 139 -0.58 -14.20 -6.33
C TYR A 139 0.06 -15.11 -5.25
N LEU A 140 0.49 -14.53 -4.14
CA LEU A 140 1.08 -15.23 -3.01
C LEU A 140 0.05 -15.91 -2.08
N PHE A 141 -1.24 -15.85 -2.41
CA PHE A 141 -2.32 -16.49 -1.66
C PHE A 141 -2.45 -16.03 -0.19
N VAL A 142 -2.09 -14.79 0.11
CA VAL A 142 -2.07 -14.27 1.49
C VAL A 142 -3.16 -13.25 1.79
N HIS A 143 -3.86 -12.73 0.78
CA HIS A 143 -4.98 -11.81 0.90
C HIS A 143 -6.08 -12.12 -0.11
N PHE A 144 -7.32 -11.82 0.25
CA PHE A 144 -8.45 -11.84 -0.68
C PHE A 144 -8.49 -10.58 -1.56
N PRO A 145 -9.13 -10.63 -2.75
CA PRO A 145 -9.32 -9.46 -3.61
C PRO A 145 -9.93 -8.26 -2.91
N THR A 146 -10.92 -8.47 -2.05
CA THR A 146 -11.55 -7.38 -1.27
C THR A 146 -10.63 -6.76 -0.23
N ASP A 147 -9.70 -7.53 0.38
CA ASP A 147 -8.71 -6.98 1.30
C ASP A 147 -7.75 -6.02 0.58
N VAL A 148 -7.35 -6.43 -0.63
CA VAL A 148 -6.46 -5.65 -1.51
C VAL A 148 -7.16 -4.37 -1.96
N LEU A 149 -8.39 -4.48 -2.46
CA LEU A 149 -9.20 -3.32 -2.88
C LEU A 149 -9.42 -2.33 -1.73
N ALA A 150 -9.74 -2.83 -0.52
CA ALA A 150 -9.89 -1.98 0.65
C ALA A 150 -8.60 -1.23 0.98
N GLY A 151 -7.44 -1.92 0.93
CA GLY A 151 -6.14 -1.29 1.12
C GLY A 151 -5.85 -0.20 0.08
N ILE A 152 -6.13 -0.46 -1.20
CA ILE A 152 -5.98 0.50 -2.30
C ILE A 152 -6.84 1.75 -2.07
N VAL A 153 -8.11 1.57 -1.79
CA VAL A 153 -9.06 2.68 -1.58
C VAL A 153 -8.65 3.50 -0.36
N MET A 154 -8.38 2.85 0.77
CA MET A 154 -7.98 3.52 1.99
C MET A 154 -6.67 4.31 1.81
N GLY A 155 -5.63 3.68 1.24
CA GLY A 155 -4.35 4.34 0.99
C GLY A 155 -4.49 5.55 0.08
N THR A 156 -5.31 5.43 -0.97
CA THR A 156 -5.60 6.53 -1.88
C THR A 156 -6.31 7.68 -1.18
N VAL A 157 -7.35 7.40 -0.39
CA VAL A 157 -8.15 8.42 0.31
C VAL A 157 -7.31 9.12 1.38
N ILE A 158 -6.52 8.38 2.14
CA ILE A 158 -5.64 8.95 3.18
C ILE A 158 -4.60 9.86 2.54
N ALA A 159 -3.86 9.37 1.53
CA ALA A 159 -2.84 10.16 0.85
C ALA A 159 -3.41 11.43 0.21
N TRP A 160 -4.54 11.31 -0.49
CA TRP A 160 -5.23 12.45 -1.09
C TRP A 160 -5.63 13.49 -0.04
N SER A 161 -6.19 13.06 1.09
CA SER A 161 -6.64 13.92 2.17
C SER A 161 -5.48 14.68 2.82
N VAL A 162 -4.37 13.97 3.10
CA VAL A 162 -3.17 14.56 3.69
C VAL A 162 -2.54 15.58 2.74
N VAL A 163 -2.35 15.21 1.47
CA VAL A 163 -1.77 16.11 0.46
C VAL A 163 -2.64 17.35 0.23
N ARG A 164 -3.95 17.17 0.13
CA ARG A 164 -4.90 18.29 -0.04
C ARG A 164 -4.84 19.26 1.13
N THR A 165 -4.77 18.74 2.35
CA THR A 165 -4.66 19.57 3.57
C THR A 165 -3.35 20.33 3.59
N ALA A 166 -2.23 19.68 3.29
CA ALA A 166 -0.91 20.30 3.23
C ALA A 166 -0.86 21.45 2.19
N LYS A 167 -1.36 21.20 0.97
CA LYS A 167 -1.42 22.22 -0.09
C LYS A 167 -2.28 23.43 0.30
N ARG A 168 -3.43 23.21 0.93
CA ARG A 168 -4.28 24.30 1.44
C ARG A 168 -3.60 25.13 2.53
N GLN A 169 -2.84 24.52 3.41
CA GLN A 169 -2.09 25.24 4.45
C GLN A 169 -0.99 26.11 3.83
N MET A 170 -0.27 25.59 2.81
CA MET A 170 0.72 26.38 2.09
C MET A 170 0.12 27.61 1.43
N GLU A 171 -0.99 27.45 0.70
CA GLU A 171 -1.68 28.56 0.04
C GLU A 171 -2.13 29.65 1.04
N LYS A 172 -2.59 29.25 2.23
CA LYS A 172 -2.96 30.20 3.29
C LYS A 172 -1.74 30.96 3.82
N THR A 173 -0.63 30.26 4.04
CA THR A 173 0.61 30.87 4.54
C THR A 173 1.17 31.86 3.51
N ASP A 174 1.17 31.54 2.22
CA ASP A 174 1.63 32.42 1.16
C ASP A 174 0.78 33.69 1.06
N ARG A 175 -0.55 33.55 1.16
CA ARG A 175 -1.46 34.70 1.20
C ARG A 175 -1.22 35.62 2.40
N MET A 176 -0.94 35.06 3.59
CA MET A 176 -0.68 35.84 4.80
C MET A 176 0.70 36.54 4.77
N SER A 177 1.69 35.93 4.08
CA SER A 177 3.06 36.47 3.95
C SER A 177 3.19 37.51 2.82
N GLY A 178 2.13 37.81 2.08
CA GLY A 178 2.15 38.79 0.96
C GLY A 178 3.03 38.37 -0.21
N LYS A 179 3.36 37.08 -0.32
CA LYS A 179 4.09 36.55 -1.49
C LYS A 179 3.12 36.31 -2.63
N PRO A 180 3.37 36.87 -3.85
CA PRO A 180 2.55 36.64 -5.03
C PRO A 180 2.53 35.18 -5.48
#